data_e3bc29544f4b67d986eec6c21da487f2
#
_entry.id   e3bc29544f4b67d986eec6c21da487f2
#
_cell.length_a   1.000
_cell.length_b   1.000
_cell.length_c   1.000
_cell.angle_alpha   90.00
_cell.angle_beta   90.00
_cell.angle_gamma   90.00
#
_symmetry.space_group_name_H-M   'P 1'
#
loop_
_entity.id
_entity.type
_entity.pdbx_description
1 polymer ?
#
loop_
_entity_poly.entity_id
_entity_poly.type
_entity_poly.pdbx_seq_one_letter_code
_entity_poly.pdbx_strand_id
1 'polypeptide(L)'
;MKIAITGHTKGIGKAIADVFSDQGYEVIGLSRSNGYDIKDTQKIVDASKDCDVFINNAYHEFEQEKILKTMNIQWKGTDKVIISIGSIVTDYPRIERQLDNQDWPYRNHKRALRDSFRRMIGFPMSCRLVLISPGATDTDMIKQHDCVKMAPLEVANVVRYALENKFIKELMIYA
;
A
#
# COMPACT_ATOMS: atom_id res chain seq x y z
N MET A 1 4.29 -2.03 -19.04
CA MET A 1 4.72 -1.78 -17.65
C MET A 1 4.28 -2.97 -16.82
N LYS A 2 5.16 -3.44 -15.94
CA LYS A 2 4.99 -4.62 -15.10
C LYS A 2 4.78 -4.20 -13.65
N ILE A 3 3.72 -4.68 -13.02
CA ILE A 3 3.27 -4.22 -11.68
C ILE A 3 3.16 -5.41 -10.74
N ALA A 4 3.91 -5.41 -9.64
CA ALA A 4 3.72 -6.39 -8.57
C ALA A 4 2.80 -5.84 -7.49
N ILE A 5 1.87 -6.66 -6.98
CA ILE A 5 0.88 -6.25 -5.98
C ILE A 5 0.82 -7.29 -4.86
N THR A 6 1.08 -6.89 -3.62
CA THR A 6 0.83 -7.76 -2.47
C THR A 6 -0.64 -7.75 -2.06
N GLY A 7 -1.22 -8.94 -1.82
CA GLY A 7 -2.62 -9.08 -1.38
C GLY A 7 -3.66 -8.77 -2.47
N HIS A 8 -3.40 -9.19 -3.71
CA HIS A 8 -4.21 -8.92 -4.90
C HIS A 8 -5.53 -9.71 -5.01
N THR A 9 -5.85 -10.58 -4.07
CA THR A 9 -6.97 -11.53 -4.22
C THR A 9 -8.31 -10.99 -3.75
N LYS A 10 -8.35 -9.92 -2.95
CA LYS A 10 -9.57 -9.31 -2.43
C LYS A 10 -9.38 -7.84 -2.03
N GLY A 11 -10.51 -7.16 -1.76
CA GLY A 11 -10.53 -5.77 -1.28
C GLY A 11 -9.79 -4.80 -2.20
N ILE A 12 -9.06 -3.87 -1.60
CA ILE A 12 -8.30 -2.83 -2.32
C ILE A 12 -7.31 -3.44 -3.31
N GLY A 13 -6.55 -4.47 -2.89
CA GLY A 13 -5.53 -5.08 -3.74
C GLY A 13 -6.13 -5.74 -4.99
N LYS A 14 -7.33 -6.36 -4.88
CA LYS A 14 -8.03 -6.91 -6.05
C LYS A 14 -8.49 -5.80 -6.98
N ALA A 15 -9.11 -4.76 -6.45
CA ALA A 15 -9.57 -3.63 -7.27
C ALA A 15 -8.40 -2.95 -8.03
N ILE A 16 -7.24 -2.81 -7.37
CA ILE A 16 -6.03 -2.30 -8.03
C ILE A 16 -5.58 -3.24 -9.16
N ALA A 17 -5.53 -4.56 -8.89
CA ALA A 17 -5.12 -5.55 -9.88
C ALA A 17 -6.06 -5.52 -11.10
N ASP A 18 -7.37 -5.47 -10.89
CA ASP A 18 -8.37 -5.38 -11.95
C ASP A 18 -8.17 -4.12 -12.80
N VAL A 19 -8.08 -2.92 -12.16
CA VAL A 19 -7.90 -1.64 -12.88
C VAL A 19 -6.65 -1.64 -13.77
N PHE A 20 -5.53 -2.17 -13.30
CA PHE A 20 -4.31 -2.18 -14.09
C PHE A 20 -4.31 -3.27 -15.16
N SER A 21 -4.91 -4.43 -14.89
CA SER A 21 -5.08 -5.49 -15.90
C SER A 21 -5.98 -5.03 -17.05
N ASP A 22 -7.08 -4.34 -16.76
CA ASP A 22 -8.01 -3.80 -17.75
C ASP A 22 -7.34 -2.74 -18.65
N GLN A 23 -6.29 -2.09 -18.16
CA GLN A 23 -5.45 -1.16 -18.93
C GLN A 23 -4.31 -1.83 -19.70
N GLY A 24 -4.24 -3.16 -19.69
CA GLY A 24 -3.23 -3.92 -20.42
C GLY A 24 -1.86 -3.98 -19.75
N TYR A 25 -1.75 -3.65 -18.46
CA TYR A 25 -0.49 -3.84 -17.72
C TYR A 25 -0.30 -5.30 -17.32
N GLU A 26 0.94 -5.76 -17.28
CA GLU A 26 1.29 -7.08 -16.75
C GLU A 26 1.24 -7.02 -15.21
N VAL A 27 0.24 -7.66 -14.61
CA VAL A 27 0.05 -7.67 -13.15
C VAL A 27 0.55 -8.98 -12.54
N ILE A 28 1.50 -8.88 -11.61
CA ILE A 28 2.01 -9.98 -10.80
C ILE A 28 1.40 -9.88 -9.41
N GLY A 29 0.42 -10.74 -9.14
CA GLY A 29 -0.20 -10.82 -7.83
C GLY A 29 0.64 -11.67 -6.86
N LEU A 30 0.92 -11.13 -5.68
CA LEU A 30 1.66 -11.79 -4.61
C LEU A 30 0.75 -11.98 -3.38
N SER A 31 0.37 -13.22 -3.09
CA SER A 31 -0.51 -13.55 -1.97
C SER A 31 -0.24 -14.94 -1.43
N ARG A 32 -0.76 -15.22 -0.24
CA ARG A 32 -0.62 -16.55 0.36
C ARG A 32 -1.23 -17.66 -0.50
N SER A 33 -2.29 -17.38 -1.25
CA SER A 33 -2.94 -18.36 -2.12
C SER A 33 -2.07 -18.83 -3.28
N ASN A 34 -1.05 -18.06 -3.67
CA ASN A 34 -0.08 -18.44 -4.69
C ASN A 34 1.36 -18.52 -4.14
N GLY A 35 1.47 -18.76 -2.83
CA GLY A 35 2.74 -19.09 -2.18
C GLY A 35 3.57 -17.89 -1.71
N TYR A 36 3.02 -16.66 -1.72
CA TYR A 36 3.72 -15.46 -1.26
C TYR A 36 3.12 -14.98 0.06
N ASP A 37 3.77 -15.29 1.18
CA ASP A 37 3.43 -14.70 2.47
C ASP A 37 4.17 -13.38 2.64
N ILE A 38 3.46 -12.33 3.07
CA ILE A 38 4.07 -11.01 3.34
C ILE A 38 5.15 -11.07 4.43
N LYS A 39 5.15 -12.09 5.29
CA LYS A 39 6.18 -12.34 6.30
C LYS A 39 7.53 -12.71 5.69
N ASP A 40 7.54 -13.27 4.50
CA ASP A 40 8.75 -13.58 3.75
C ASP A 40 9.13 -12.39 2.85
N THR A 41 9.68 -11.36 3.49
CA THR A 41 10.08 -10.12 2.81
C THR A 41 10.99 -10.39 1.62
N GLN A 42 11.97 -11.29 1.76
CA GLN A 42 12.94 -11.53 0.68
C GLN A 42 12.27 -12.15 -0.54
N LYS A 43 11.39 -13.12 -0.35
CA LYS A 43 10.63 -13.73 -1.44
C LYS A 43 9.75 -12.72 -2.20
N ILE A 44 9.12 -11.77 -1.47
CA ILE A 44 8.35 -10.67 -2.08
C ILE A 44 9.27 -9.78 -2.93
N VAL A 45 10.41 -9.38 -2.38
CA VAL A 45 11.38 -8.52 -3.07
C VAL A 45 11.92 -9.19 -4.32
N ASP A 46 12.32 -10.45 -4.23
CA ASP A 46 12.86 -11.21 -5.37
C ASP A 46 11.83 -11.39 -6.50
N ALA A 47 10.57 -11.65 -6.14
CA ALA A 47 9.47 -11.74 -7.10
C ALA A 47 9.14 -10.40 -7.78
N SER A 48 9.48 -9.28 -7.15
CA SER A 48 9.16 -7.92 -7.61
C SER A 48 10.33 -7.22 -8.30
N LYS A 49 11.56 -7.77 -8.23
CA LYS A 49 12.81 -7.07 -8.64
C LYS A 49 12.78 -6.53 -10.07
N ASP A 50 12.15 -7.28 -11.00
CA ASP A 50 12.08 -6.95 -12.43
C ASP A 50 10.80 -6.20 -12.82
N CYS A 51 9.97 -5.80 -11.85
CA CYS A 51 8.79 -4.96 -12.07
C CYS A 51 9.17 -3.48 -12.15
N ASP A 52 8.30 -2.69 -12.77
CA ASP A 52 8.42 -1.23 -12.87
C ASP A 52 7.76 -0.55 -11.67
N VAL A 53 6.68 -1.17 -11.15
CA VAL A 53 5.88 -0.68 -10.03
C VAL A 53 5.67 -1.79 -9.00
N PHE A 54 5.78 -1.43 -7.74
CA PHE A 54 5.44 -2.30 -6.62
C PHE A 54 4.33 -1.68 -5.77
N ILE A 55 3.20 -2.37 -5.65
CA ILE A 55 2.08 -1.95 -4.80
C ILE A 55 2.12 -2.73 -3.49
N ASN A 56 2.57 -2.06 -2.44
CA ASN A 56 2.68 -2.57 -1.08
C ASN A 56 1.33 -2.45 -0.36
N ASN A 57 0.40 -3.37 -0.63
CA ASN A 57 -0.97 -3.30 -0.15
C ASN A 57 -1.27 -4.26 1.00
N ALA A 58 -0.79 -5.51 0.97
CA ALA A 58 -1.09 -6.49 2.01
C ALA A 58 -0.63 -6.00 3.40
N TYR A 59 -1.43 -6.30 4.43
CA TYR A 59 -1.14 -5.92 5.80
C TYR A 59 -0.90 -7.14 6.69
N HIS A 60 0.16 -7.08 7.46
CA HIS A 60 0.44 -7.92 8.63
C HIS A 60 1.47 -7.20 9.50
N GLU A 61 1.08 -6.79 10.68
CA GLU A 61 1.97 -6.11 11.65
C GLU A 61 2.91 -5.07 10.99
N PHE A 62 4.22 -5.16 11.22
CA PHE A 62 5.25 -4.27 10.65
C PHE A 62 5.80 -4.73 9.29
N GLU A 63 5.30 -5.83 8.71
CA GLU A 63 5.88 -6.40 7.49
C GLU A 63 5.76 -5.45 6.30
N GLN A 64 4.69 -4.67 6.24
CA GLN A 64 4.50 -3.67 5.18
C GLN A 64 5.60 -2.59 5.20
N GLU A 65 5.99 -2.17 6.39
CA GLU A 65 7.09 -1.20 6.59
C GLU A 65 8.45 -1.81 6.26
N LYS A 66 8.68 -3.04 6.67
CA LYS A 66 9.91 -3.79 6.37
C LYS A 66 10.09 -4.01 4.86
N ILE A 67 9.03 -4.41 4.16
CA ILE A 67 9.03 -4.56 2.70
C ILE A 67 9.32 -3.22 2.01
N LEU A 68 8.68 -2.11 2.44
CA LEU A 68 8.96 -0.79 1.89
C LEU A 68 10.45 -0.44 1.96
N LYS A 69 11.08 -0.64 3.11
CA LYS A 69 12.51 -0.37 3.31
C LYS A 69 13.38 -1.23 2.39
N THR A 70 13.11 -2.53 2.36
CA THR A 70 13.92 -3.47 1.56
C THR A 70 13.77 -3.20 0.07
N MET A 71 12.54 -2.96 -0.41
CA MET A 71 12.29 -2.60 -1.81
C MET A 71 12.96 -1.27 -2.20
N ASN A 72 12.93 -0.26 -1.32
CA ASN A 72 13.57 1.02 -1.59
C ASN A 72 15.11 0.87 -1.70
N ILE A 73 15.72 0.00 -0.91
CA ILE A 73 17.14 -0.33 -1.04
C ILE A 73 17.41 -1.06 -2.36
N GLN A 74 16.59 -2.05 -2.70
CA GLN A 74 16.71 -2.85 -3.92
C GLN A 74 16.58 -1.98 -5.19
N TRP A 75 15.72 -0.97 -5.16
CA TRP A 75 15.44 -0.11 -6.30
C TRP A 75 16.12 1.27 -6.21
N LYS A 76 17.12 1.39 -5.35
CA LYS A 76 17.88 2.63 -5.18
C LYS A 76 18.48 3.11 -6.49
N GLY A 77 18.26 4.39 -6.82
CA GLY A 77 18.79 5.01 -8.03
C GLY A 77 18.11 4.59 -9.34
N THR A 78 16.91 4.00 -9.25
CA THR A 78 16.10 3.63 -10.43
C THR A 78 14.89 4.54 -10.57
N ASP A 79 14.29 4.56 -11.77
CA ASP A 79 13.03 5.26 -12.06
C ASP A 79 11.76 4.48 -11.65
N LYS A 80 11.94 3.37 -10.92
CA LYS A 80 10.85 2.51 -10.47
C LYS A 80 10.01 3.18 -9.38
N VAL A 81 8.79 2.68 -9.18
CA VAL A 81 7.81 3.29 -8.28
C VAL A 81 7.33 2.30 -7.22
N ILE A 82 7.37 2.71 -5.95
CA ILE A 82 6.74 1.97 -4.85
C ILE A 82 5.53 2.78 -4.37
N ILE A 83 4.35 2.19 -4.42
CA ILE A 83 3.12 2.76 -3.86
C ILE A 83 2.71 1.93 -2.65
N SER A 84 2.67 2.54 -1.48
CA SER A 84 2.23 1.88 -0.24
C SER A 84 0.80 2.29 0.11
N ILE A 85 -0.02 1.32 0.52
CA ILE A 85 -1.36 1.58 1.04
C ILE A 85 -1.28 1.73 2.56
N GLY A 86 -1.36 2.99 2.98
CA GLY A 86 -1.40 3.40 4.38
C GLY A 86 -2.78 3.31 5.01
N SER A 87 -3.11 4.25 5.87
CA SER A 87 -4.44 4.46 6.43
C SER A 87 -4.52 5.85 7.07
N ILE A 88 -5.66 6.51 6.97
CA ILE A 88 -5.92 7.79 7.68
C ILE A 88 -5.88 7.66 9.20
N VAL A 89 -6.03 6.46 9.74
CA VAL A 89 -5.97 6.21 11.20
C VAL A 89 -4.70 6.76 11.85
N THR A 90 -3.66 7.01 11.04
CA THR A 90 -2.38 7.54 11.52
C THR A 90 -2.40 9.03 11.84
N ASP A 91 -3.36 9.80 11.29
CA ASP A 91 -3.35 11.26 11.33
C ASP A 91 -4.38 11.89 12.28
N TYR A 92 -5.26 11.10 12.90
CA TYR A 92 -6.33 11.64 13.75
C TYR A 92 -6.04 11.56 15.25
N PRO A 93 -5.65 12.69 15.90
CA PRO A 93 -5.67 12.77 17.36
C PRO A 93 -7.07 12.58 17.95
N ARG A 94 -8.12 12.96 17.19
CA ARG A 94 -9.53 12.83 17.65
C ARG A 94 -10.04 11.40 17.69
N ILE A 95 -9.47 10.52 16.87
CA ILE A 95 -9.81 9.09 16.85
C ILE A 95 -9.24 8.39 18.09
N GLU A 96 -8.22 8.94 18.75
CA GLU A 96 -7.63 8.34 19.97
C GLU A 96 -8.66 8.06 21.08
N ARG A 97 -9.71 8.86 21.16
CA ARG A 97 -10.78 8.67 22.17
C ARG A 97 -11.85 7.65 21.74
N GLN A 98 -11.86 7.26 20.46
CA GLN A 98 -12.86 6.36 19.87
C GLN A 98 -12.26 5.02 19.41
N LEU A 99 -10.93 4.93 19.35
CA LEU A 99 -10.26 3.67 19.04
C LEU A 99 -10.36 2.76 20.25
N ASP A 100 -11.04 1.66 20.06
CA ASP A 100 -11.00 0.53 20.98
C ASP A 100 -9.54 0.06 21.14
N ASN A 101 -9.19 -0.51 22.30
CA ASN A 101 -7.83 -1.03 22.56
C ASN A 101 -7.33 -2.01 21.49
N GLN A 102 -8.23 -2.60 20.70
CA GLN A 102 -7.92 -3.50 19.60
C GLN A 102 -7.33 -2.80 18.36
N ASP A 103 -7.58 -1.50 18.17
CA ASP A 103 -7.11 -0.75 17.00
C ASP A 103 -5.70 -0.19 17.17
N TRP A 104 -5.17 -0.13 18.39
CA TRP A 104 -3.85 0.41 18.69
C TRP A 104 -2.70 -0.29 17.95
N PRO A 105 -2.64 -1.63 17.88
CA PRO A 105 -1.58 -2.31 17.14
C PRO A 105 -1.61 -1.92 15.65
N TYR A 106 -2.79 -1.95 15.01
CA TYR A 106 -2.95 -1.57 13.61
C TYR A 106 -2.46 -0.15 13.33
N ARG A 107 -2.87 0.81 14.18
CA ARG A 107 -2.45 2.21 14.07
C ARG A 107 -0.94 2.36 14.18
N ASN A 108 -0.31 1.68 15.14
CA ASN A 108 1.14 1.72 15.34
C ASN A 108 1.89 1.15 14.13
N HIS A 109 1.40 0.04 13.56
CA HIS A 109 1.99 -0.55 12.36
C HIS A 109 1.89 0.40 11.15
N LYS A 110 0.73 1.04 10.96
CA LYS A 110 0.55 2.03 9.88
C LYS A 110 1.34 3.32 10.11
N ARG A 111 1.51 3.76 11.36
CA ARG A 111 2.42 4.86 11.70
C ARG A 111 3.86 4.53 11.34
N ALA A 112 4.35 3.35 11.70
CA ALA A 112 5.70 2.93 11.35
C ALA A 112 5.93 2.96 9.83
N LEU A 113 4.98 2.46 9.03
CA LEU A 113 5.01 2.54 7.58
C LEU A 113 5.10 4.00 7.09
N ARG A 114 4.22 4.88 7.58
CA ARG A 114 4.19 6.29 7.18
C ARG A 114 5.47 7.03 7.59
N ASP A 115 5.94 6.83 8.81
CA ASP A 115 7.13 7.50 9.30
C ASP A 115 8.38 7.07 8.53
N SER A 116 8.50 5.79 8.20
CA SER A 116 9.55 5.27 7.33
C SER A 116 9.45 5.84 5.92
N PHE A 117 8.25 5.91 5.35
CA PHE A 117 8.01 6.57 4.06
C PHE A 117 8.47 8.03 4.07
N ARG A 118 8.01 8.83 5.04
CA ARG A 118 8.34 10.26 5.14
C ARG A 118 9.82 10.53 5.34
N ARG A 119 10.54 9.64 6.03
CA ARG A 119 12.00 9.72 6.13
C ARG A 119 12.70 9.47 4.80
N MET A 120 12.16 8.54 3.98
CA MET A 120 12.82 8.13 2.74
C MET A 120 12.55 9.05 1.55
N ILE A 121 11.40 9.73 1.48
CA ILE A 121 11.07 10.63 0.33
C ILE A 121 12.04 11.82 0.18
N GLY A 122 12.75 12.19 1.23
CA GLY A 122 13.73 13.27 1.22
C GLY A 122 15.16 12.84 0.84
N PHE A 123 15.40 11.53 0.71
CA PHE A 123 16.76 11.06 0.39
C PHE A 123 17.01 11.12 -1.12
N PRO A 124 18.15 11.72 -1.54
CA PRO A 124 18.63 11.60 -2.91
C PRO A 124 18.82 10.11 -3.27
N MET A 125 18.51 9.74 -4.50
CA MET A 125 18.64 8.37 -5.01
C MET A 125 17.61 7.36 -4.51
N SER A 126 16.58 7.73 -3.76
CA SER A 126 15.42 6.83 -3.59
C SER A 126 14.72 6.65 -4.95
N CYS A 127 14.18 5.45 -5.19
CA CYS A 127 13.17 5.30 -6.24
C CYS A 127 11.97 6.18 -5.91
N ARG A 128 11.03 6.34 -6.84
CA ARG A 128 9.83 7.13 -6.55
C ARG A 128 8.95 6.43 -5.52
N LEU A 129 8.69 7.10 -4.41
CA LEU A 129 7.82 6.61 -3.33
C LEU A 129 6.50 7.37 -3.33
N VAL A 130 5.39 6.65 -3.13
CA VAL A 130 4.05 7.20 -2.96
C VAL A 130 3.37 6.50 -1.80
N LEU A 131 2.69 7.27 -0.95
CA LEU A 131 1.82 6.77 0.12
C LEU A 131 0.39 7.20 -0.13
N ILE A 132 -0.53 6.24 -0.17
CA ILE A 132 -1.97 6.51 -0.24
C ILE A 132 -2.60 6.00 1.04
N SER A 133 -3.24 6.90 1.78
CA SER A 133 -3.86 6.62 3.08
C SER A 133 -5.38 6.71 2.94
N PRO A 134 -6.07 5.59 2.63
CA PRO A 134 -7.52 5.57 2.57
C PRO A 134 -8.15 5.60 3.95
N GLY A 135 -9.35 6.14 4.01
CA GLY A 135 -10.31 6.00 5.09
C GLY A 135 -11.00 4.64 5.07
N ALA A 136 -12.17 4.60 5.70
CA ALA A 136 -13.01 3.41 5.71
C ALA A 136 -13.30 2.96 4.26
N THR A 137 -12.89 1.73 3.92
CA THR A 137 -13.07 1.16 2.58
C THR A 137 -13.81 -0.15 2.71
N ASP A 138 -14.86 -0.38 1.93
CA ASP A 138 -15.72 -1.56 2.00
C ASP A 138 -14.94 -2.84 1.64
N THR A 139 -14.41 -3.45 2.67
CA THR A 139 -13.61 -4.68 2.62
C THR A 139 -13.96 -5.56 3.81
N ASP A 140 -13.57 -6.85 3.74
CA ASP A 140 -13.78 -7.79 4.85
C ASP A 140 -13.22 -7.28 6.19
N MET A 141 -12.16 -6.47 6.16
CA MET A 141 -11.47 -5.98 7.35
C MET A 141 -12.36 -5.09 8.22
N ILE A 142 -13.25 -4.30 7.60
CA ILE A 142 -14.13 -3.35 8.30
C ILE A 142 -15.60 -3.59 8.02
N LYS A 143 -15.96 -4.79 7.55
CA LYS A 143 -17.33 -5.14 7.18
C LYS A 143 -18.33 -4.89 8.32
N GLN A 144 -17.91 -5.13 9.56
CA GLN A 144 -18.74 -4.99 10.76
C GLN A 144 -18.85 -3.55 11.30
N HIS A 145 -18.08 -2.61 10.76
CA HIS A 145 -18.15 -1.21 11.22
C HIS A 145 -19.28 -0.48 10.51
N ASP A 146 -20.16 0.16 11.29
CA ASP A 146 -21.25 1.00 10.78
C ASP A 146 -20.74 2.42 10.54
N CYS A 147 -20.25 2.67 9.32
CA CYS A 147 -19.75 3.96 8.88
C CYS A 147 -19.85 4.08 7.35
N VAL A 148 -19.78 5.31 6.84
CA VAL A 148 -19.65 5.54 5.40
C VAL A 148 -18.33 4.95 4.92
N LYS A 149 -18.37 4.19 3.83
CA LYS A 149 -17.22 3.47 3.28
C LYS A 149 -17.03 3.80 1.81
N MET A 150 -15.80 4.04 1.42
CA MET A 150 -15.42 4.10 0.00
C MET A 150 -15.50 2.72 -0.64
N ALA A 151 -15.82 2.65 -1.93
CA ALA A 151 -15.63 1.42 -2.69
C ALA A 151 -14.13 1.15 -2.92
N PRO A 152 -13.67 -0.12 -2.91
CA PRO A 152 -12.29 -0.46 -3.25
C PRO A 152 -11.83 0.09 -4.62
N LEU A 153 -12.75 0.21 -5.57
CA LEU A 153 -12.49 0.78 -6.89
C LEU A 153 -12.10 2.26 -6.83
N GLU A 154 -12.67 3.03 -5.91
CA GLU A 154 -12.32 4.44 -5.72
C GLU A 154 -10.86 4.58 -5.27
N VAL A 155 -10.43 3.73 -4.33
CA VAL A 155 -9.03 3.67 -3.90
C VAL A 155 -8.12 3.25 -5.06
N ALA A 156 -8.50 2.26 -5.86
CA ALA A 156 -7.74 1.81 -7.02
C ALA A 156 -7.57 2.91 -8.06
N ASN A 157 -8.60 3.71 -8.33
CA ASN A 157 -8.52 4.86 -9.23
C ASN A 157 -7.56 5.95 -8.71
N VAL A 158 -7.51 6.18 -7.39
CA VAL A 158 -6.54 7.10 -6.79
C VAL A 158 -5.11 6.56 -6.91
N VAL A 159 -4.91 5.25 -6.77
CA VAL A 159 -3.60 4.61 -7.00
C VAL A 159 -3.13 4.83 -8.44
N ARG A 160 -4.01 4.62 -9.41
CA ARG A 160 -3.74 4.88 -10.82
C ARG A 160 -3.41 6.36 -11.07
N TYR A 161 -4.25 7.27 -10.57
CA TYR A 161 -4.01 8.71 -10.68
C TYR A 161 -2.66 9.12 -10.10
N ALA A 162 -2.30 8.59 -8.92
CA ALA A 162 -1.02 8.89 -8.30
C ALA A 162 0.16 8.32 -9.09
N LEU A 163 0.01 7.17 -9.74
CA LEU A 163 1.04 6.60 -10.62
C LEU A 163 1.31 7.50 -11.83
N GLU A 164 0.25 7.99 -12.48
CA GLU A 164 0.30 8.86 -13.66
C GLU A 164 0.87 10.26 -13.35
N ASN A 165 0.72 10.74 -12.10
CA ASN A 165 1.13 12.09 -11.69
C ASN A 165 2.41 12.08 -10.85
N LYS A 166 3.55 12.33 -11.49
CA LYS A 166 4.89 12.17 -10.90
C LYS A 166 5.16 13.03 -9.64
N PHE A 167 4.46 14.13 -9.48
CA PHE A 167 4.65 15.06 -8.36
C PHE A 167 3.93 14.63 -7.08
N ILE A 168 3.00 13.68 -7.17
CA ILE A 168 2.29 13.15 -6.00
C ILE A 168 3.23 12.26 -5.20
N LYS A 169 3.32 12.56 -3.91
CA LYS A 169 4.08 11.76 -2.93
C LYS A 169 3.17 11.13 -1.88
N GLU A 170 2.21 11.88 -1.37
CA GLU A 170 1.31 11.40 -0.32
C GLU A 170 -0.10 11.91 -0.58
N LEU A 171 -1.10 11.03 -0.46
CA LEU A 171 -2.52 11.35 -0.56
C LEU A 171 -3.28 10.72 0.61
N MET A 172 -4.17 11.51 1.21
CA MET A 172 -5.19 11.03 2.13
C MET A 172 -6.56 11.15 1.47
N ILE A 173 -7.36 10.12 1.55
CA ILE A 173 -8.70 10.07 0.94
C ILE A 173 -9.73 9.60 1.95
N TYR A 174 -10.88 10.22 1.93
CA TYR A 174 -11.96 10.03 2.90
C TYR A 174 -13.24 9.62 2.20
N ALA A 175 -14.08 8.85 2.89
CA ALA A 175 -15.44 8.57 2.46
C ALA A 175 -16.36 9.75 2.77
#